data_dc22ce0196c698735571cd902fa92dac
#
_entry.id   dc22ce0196c698735571cd902fa92dac
#
_cell.length_a   1.000
_cell.length_b   1.000
_cell.length_c   1.000
_cell.angle_alpha   90.00
_cell.angle_beta   90.00
_cell.angle_gamma   90.00
#
_symmetry.space_group_name_H-M   'P 1'
#
loop_
_entity.id
_entity.type
_entity.pdbx_description
1 polymer ?
#
loop_
_entity_poly.entity_id
_entity_poly.type
_entity_poly.pdbx_seq_one_letter_code
_entity_poly.pdbx_strand_id
1 'polypeptide(L)'
;MNTPLVSFIITYHNEPVEMVEQCIDSILAMSLSDKEREIVLVDDGSDTNILMALASYHDKMTYIRQPNSGLSVARNTGLKMVSGTYIQFVDADDYLLTPAYEHTLDLARYHNPDIVLFHFTHKHENQTPFVLPTPMSGSEYMRHNNLCASACGYIFKRSVLGDLRFTPGILHEDEEFTPQLILRCERLFSTEDKCYFYRQRKDSIMHSDNNNHLLQRLNDTESIIYHLFAKKETLPIGD
;
A
#
# COMPACT_ATOMS: atom_id res chain seq x y z
N MET A 1 -22.25 13.82 0.83
CA MET A 1 -21.41 13.23 -0.22
C MET A 1 -21.21 11.77 0.17
N ASN A 2 -21.34 10.84 -0.78
CA ASN A 2 -21.09 9.43 -0.47
C ASN A 2 -19.58 9.23 -0.31
N THR A 3 -19.16 8.60 0.78
CA THR A 3 -17.76 8.24 1.02
C THR A 3 -17.35 7.15 0.02
N PRO A 4 -16.25 7.27 -0.72
CA PRO A 4 -15.73 6.21 -1.58
C PRO A 4 -15.51 4.91 -0.79
N LEU A 5 -15.68 3.77 -1.47
CA LEU A 5 -15.34 2.48 -0.86
C LEU A 5 -13.83 2.39 -0.67
N VAL A 6 -13.05 2.68 -1.72
CA VAL A 6 -11.59 2.58 -1.70
C VAL A 6 -10.95 3.86 -2.21
N SER A 7 -9.95 4.34 -1.47
CA SER A 7 -8.98 5.33 -1.92
C SER A 7 -7.67 4.65 -2.28
N PHE A 8 -7.24 4.79 -3.52
CA PHE A 8 -5.95 4.33 -4.00
C PHE A 8 -4.95 5.49 -3.94
N ILE A 9 -3.86 5.28 -3.21
CA ILE A 9 -2.76 6.24 -3.12
C ILE A 9 -1.61 5.71 -3.97
N ILE A 10 -1.31 6.41 -5.07
CA ILE A 10 -0.21 6.07 -5.96
C ILE A 10 0.93 7.03 -5.65
N THR A 11 2.12 6.48 -5.35
CA THR A 11 3.34 7.29 -5.16
C THR A 11 4.21 7.20 -6.41
N TYR A 12 4.67 8.35 -6.90
CA TYR A 12 5.38 8.51 -8.14
C TYR A 12 6.65 9.35 -7.97
N HIS A 13 7.77 8.88 -8.54
CA HIS A 13 9.02 9.65 -8.66
C HIS A 13 9.86 9.17 -9.85
N ASN A 14 9.73 9.85 -10.99
CA ASN A 14 10.51 9.59 -12.21
C ASN A 14 10.27 8.24 -12.92
N GLU A 15 9.26 7.46 -12.57
CA GLU A 15 8.90 6.27 -13.34
C GLU A 15 8.43 6.65 -14.75
N PRO A 16 8.62 5.78 -15.77
CA PRO A 16 8.07 5.98 -17.09
C PRO A 16 6.54 6.20 -17.07
N VAL A 17 6.06 7.17 -17.82
CA VAL A 17 4.63 7.54 -17.83
C VAL A 17 3.74 6.36 -18.17
N GLU A 18 4.17 5.49 -19.07
CA GLU A 18 3.42 4.29 -19.49
C GLU A 18 3.20 3.31 -18.33
N MET A 19 4.08 3.29 -17.32
CA MET A 19 3.89 2.48 -16.12
C MET A 19 2.82 3.10 -15.23
N VAL A 20 2.84 4.42 -15.06
CA VAL A 20 1.83 5.17 -14.30
C VAL A 20 0.45 5.01 -14.94
N GLU A 21 0.36 5.10 -16.28
CA GLU A 21 -0.88 4.86 -17.02
C GLU A 21 -1.39 3.44 -16.78
N GLN A 22 -0.54 2.43 -16.88
CA GLN A 22 -0.94 1.05 -16.63
C GLN A 22 -1.36 0.82 -15.17
N CYS A 23 -0.72 1.47 -14.20
CA CYS A 23 -1.12 1.47 -12.81
C CYS A 23 -2.55 2.01 -12.65
N ILE A 24 -2.82 3.20 -13.20
CA ILE A 24 -4.15 3.85 -13.15
C ILE A 24 -5.19 3.00 -13.87
N ASP A 25 -4.88 2.50 -15.08
CA ASP A 25 -5.80 1.67 -15.88
C ASP A 25 -6.20 0.39 -15.14
N SER A 26 -5.27 -0.22 -14.39
CA SER A 26 -5.57 -1.41 -13.58
C SER A 26 -6.62 -1.13 -12.51
N ILE A 27 -6.58 0.06 -11.91
CA ILE A 27 -7.57 0.51 -10.92
C ILE A 27 -8.90 0.86 -11.61
N LEU A 28 -8.84 1.50 -12.78
CA LEU A 28 -10.04 1.87 -13.55
C LEU A 28 -10.78 0.65 -14.11
N ALA A 29 -10.10 -0.47 -14.33
CA ALA A 29 -10.68 -1.72 -14.83
C ALA A 29 -11.51 -2.49 -13.79
N MET A 30 -11.45 -2.10 -12.52
CA MET A 30 -12.19 -2.77 -11.43
C MET A 30 -13.68 -2.46 -11.45
N SER A 31 -14.48 -3.34 -10.83
CA SER A 31 -15.94 -3.19 -10.67
C SER A 31 -16.33 -2.11 -9.64
N LEU A 32 -15.63 -0.99 -9.65
CA LEU A 32 -15.90 0.18 -8.81
C LEU A 32 -16.46 1.31 -9.68
N SER A 33 -17.59 1.86 -9.30
CA SER A 33 -18.09 3.10 -9.89
C SER A 33 -17.18 4.28 -9.53
N ASP A 34 -17.29 5.39 -10.28
CA ASP A 34 -16.53 6.61 -9.99
C ASP A 34 -16.86 7.21 -8.60
N LYS A 35 -17.99 6.81 -7.99
CA LYS A 35 -18.35 7.22 -6.62
C LYS A 35 -17.78 6.32 -5.53
N GLU A 36 -17.42 5.10 -5.88
CA GLU A 36 -16.82 4.13 -4.96
C GLU A 36 -15.30 4.17 -4.98
N ARG A 37 -14.69 4.79 -5.99
CA ARG A 37 -13.26 4.87 -6.21
C ARG A 37 -12.76 6.30 -6.05
N GLU A 38 -11.66 6.46 -5.34
CA GLU A 38 -10.87 7.68 -5.27
C GLU A 38 -9.41 7.34 -5.61
N ILE A 39 -8.80 8.08 -6.53
CA ILE A 39 -7.39 7.89 -6.90
C ILE A 39 -6.64 9.18 -6.57
N VAL A 40 -5.57 9.07 -5.79
CA VAL A 40 -4.67 10.18 -5.45
C VAL A 40 -3.26 9.80 -5.92
N LEU A 41 -2.76 10.49 -6.93
CA LEU A 41 -1.39 10.37 -7.43
C LEU A 41 -0.52 11.44 -6.78
N VAL A 42 0.48 11.02 -6.00
CA VAL A 42 1.43 11.92 -5.33
C VAL A 42 2.77 11.85 -6.05
N ASP A 43 3.12 12.92 -6.74
CA ASP A 43 4.42 13.15 -7.39
C ASP A 43 5.41 13.72 -6.37
N ASP A 44 6.37 12.91 -5.95
CA ASP A 44 7.41 13.29 -4.99
C ASP A 44 8.58 14.00 -5.67
N GLY A 45 8.28 15.09 -6.40
CA GLY A 45 9.29 15.98 -6.96
C GLY A 45 10.05 15.40 -8.13
N SER A 46 9.37 14.72 -9.04
CA SER A 46 9.96 14.20 -10.28
C SER A 46 10.59 15.30 -11.13
N ASP A 47 11.61 14.97 -11.92
CA ASP A 47 12.32 15.91 -12.79
C ASP A 47 11.38 16.56 -13.81
N THR A 48 10.46 15.75 -14.37
CA THR A 48 9.46 16.19 -15.34
C THR A 48 8.06 16.13 -14.74
N ASN A 49 7.27 17.19 -14.95
CA ASN A 49 5.85 17.17 -14.60
C ASN A 49 5.06 16.35 -15.63
N ILE A 50 4.47 15.25 -15.17
CA ILE A 50 3.71 14.33 -16.03
C ILE A 50 2.23 14.66 -16.18
N LEU A 51 1.75 15.75 -15.56
CA LEU A 51 0.32 16.08 -15.56
C LEU A 51 -0.27 16.20 -16.97
N MET A 52 0.50 16.76 -17.92
CA MET A 52 0.05 16.89 -19.31
C MET A 52 -0.01 15.53 -20.03
N ALA A 53 0.90 14.62 -19.72
CA ALA A 53 0.87 13.26 -20.28
C ALA A 53 -0.33 12.47 -19.73
N LEU A 54 -0.73 12.72 -18.49
CA LEU A 54 -1.89 12.11 -17.85
C LEU A 54 -3.22 12.87 -18.07
N ALA A 55 -3.31 13.73 -19.09
CA ALA A 55 -4.51 14.56 -19.33
C ALA A 55 -5.80 13.72 -19.53
N SER A 56 -5.71 12.51 -20.06
CA SER A 56 -6.84 11.57 -20.21
C SER A 56 -7.43 11.09 -18.89
N TYR A 57 -6.70 11.22 -17.79
CA TYR A 57 -7.11 10.80 -16.43
C TYR A 57 -7.51 11.97 -15.53
N HIS A 58 -7.53 13.20 -16.07
CA HIS A 58 -7.78 14.42 -15.29
C HIS A 58 -9.03 14.36 -14.42
N ASP A 59 -10.14 13.82 -14.96
CA ASP A 59 -11.42 13.70 -14.24
C ASP A 59 -11.51 12.44 -13.36
N LYS A 60 -10.47 11.60 -13.35
CA LYS A 60 -10.46 10.29 -12.66
C LYS A 60 -9.58 10.25 -11.44
N MET A 61 -8.68 11.23 -11.28
CA MET A 61 -7.73 11.26 -10.17
C MET A 61 -7.47 12.66 -9.65
N THR A 62 -6.97 12.73 -8.42
CA THR A 62 -6.36 13.94 -7.84
C THR A 62 -4.85 13.82 -7.97
N TYR A 63 -4.22 14.78 -8.67
CA TYR A 63 -2.77 14.88 -8.79
C TYR A 63 -2.21 15.89 -7.80
N ILE A 64 -1.20 15.48 -7.03
CA ILE A 64 -0.50 16.31 -6.05
C ILE A 64 0.99 16.25 -6.34
N ARG A 65 1.64 17.39 -6.45
CA ARG A 65 3.09 17.45 -6.56
C ARG A 65 3.70 18.14 -5.35
N GLN A 66 4.72 17.52 -4.79
CA GLN A 66 5.50 18.05 -3.66
C GLN A 66 7.00 18.10 -4.00
N PRO A 67 7.82 18.85 -3.28
CA PRO A 67 9.27 18.70 -3.36
C PRO A 67 9.68 17.29 -2.96
N ASN A 68 10.71 16.72 -3.62
CA ASN A 68 11.20 15.39 -3.28
C ASN A 68 11.54 15.31 -1.77
N SER A 69 10.82 14.46 -1.08
CA SER A 69 10.87 14.31 0.39
C SER A 69 10.90 12.84 0.81
N GLY A 70 10.94 11.93 -0.16
CA GLY A 70 10.99 10.48 0.02
C GLY A 70 9.62 9.81 0.16
N LEU A 71 9.61 8.49 -0.05
CA LEU A 71 8.43 7.64 -0.14
C LEU A 71 7.49 7.76 1.07
N SER A 72 8.04 7.77 2.29
CA SER A 72 7.28 7.96 3.53
C SER A 72 6.45 9.25 3.52
N VAL A 73 7.06 10.36 3.09
CA VAL A 73 6.38 11.67 3.05
C VAL A 73 5.32 11.68 1.95
N ALA A 74 5.61 11.07 0.78
CA ALA A 74 4.65 10.96 -0.31
C ALA A 74 3.41 10.16 0.11
N ARG A 75 3.59 8.98 0.73
CA ARG A 75 2.47 8.18 1.29
C ARG A 75 1.70 8.95 2.35
N ASN A 76 2.39 9.66 3.26
CA ASN A 76 1.74 10.48 4.28
C ASN A 76 0.95 11.66 3.68
N THR A 77 1.42 12.24 2.59
CA THR A 77 0.67 13.27 1.85
C THR A 77 -0.60 12.67 1.25
N GLY A 78 -0.52 11.50 0.62
CA GLY A 78 -1.70 10.79 0.13
C GLY A 78 -2.71 10.50 1.24
N LEU A 79 -2.25 10.01 2.40
CA LEU A 79 -3.11 9.73 3.57
C LEU A 79 -3.90 10.96 4.07
N LYS A 80 -3.37 12.17 3.90
CA LYS A 80 -4.08 13.42 4.29
C LYS A 80 -5.20 13.79 3.32
N MET A 81 -5.14 13.29 2.08
CA MET A 81 -6.04 13.71 1.00
C MET A 81 -7.20 12.75 0.79
N VAL A 82 -7.08 11.51 1.25
CA VAL A 82 -8.06 10.45 0.99
C VAL A 82 -9.24 10.50 1.94
N SER A 83 -10.42 10.16 1.41
CA SER A 83 -11.69 10.16 2.12
C SER A 83 -12.36 8.78 2.20
N GLY A 84 -11.90 7.81 1.42
CA GLY A 84 -12.50 6.48 1.32
C GLY A 84 -12.57 5.70 2.62
N THR A 85 -13.45 4.71 2.64
CA THR A 85 -13.58 3.78 3.78
C THR A 85 -12.33 2.94 3.93
N TYR A 86 -11.80 2.46 2.81
CA TYR A 86 -10.56 1.67 2.74
C TYR A 86 -9.48 2.43 1.99
N ILE A 87 -8.23 2.10 2.30
CA ILE A 87 -7.03 2.67 1.68
C ILE A 87 -6.19 1.53 1.09
N GLN A 88 -5.72 1.74 -0.14
CA GLN A 88 -4.75 0.90 -0.85
C GLN A 88 -3.57 1.76 -1.32
N PHE A 89 -2.34 1.40 -0.96
CA PHE A 89 -1.14 1.95 -1.58
C PHE A 89 -0.78 1.18 -2.84
N VAL A 90 -0.34 1.89 -3.86
CA VAL A 90 0.18 1.29 -5.10
C VAL A 90 1.40 2.08 -5.53
N ASP A 91 2.50 1.41 -5.81
CA ASP A 91 3.69 2.06 -6.37
C ASP A 91 3.47 2.29 -7.88
N ALA A 92 3.90 3.43 -8.41
CA ALA A 92 3.56 3.88 -9.77
C ALA A 92 4.12 2.97 -10.88
N ASP A 93 5.13 2.16 -10.57
CA ASP A 93 5.71 1.18 -11.49
C ASP A 93 5.03 -0.19 -11.46
N ASP A 94 4.04 -0.39 -10.57
CA ASP A 94 3.33 -1.64 -10.37
C ASP A 94 1.86 -1.52 -10.81
N TYR A 95 1.09 -2.60 -10.67
CA TYR A 95 -0.35 -2.58 -10.96
C TYR A 95 -1.11 -3.70 -10.24
N LEU A 96 -2.43 -3.52 -10.12
CA LEU A 96 -3.31 -4.49 -9.49
C LEU A 96 -3.86 -5.47 -10.53
N LEU A 97 -4.01 -6.73 -10.14
CA LEU A 97 -4.58 -7.79 -10.98
C LEU A 97 -6.08 -7.88 -10.73
N THR A 98 -6.86 -7.26 -11.61
CA THR A 98 -8.29 -7.05 -11.47
C THR A 98 -9.06 -8.31 -11.06
N PRO A 99 -8.93 -9.48 -11.70
CA PRO A 99 -9.73 -10.65 -11.32
C PRO A 99 -9.52 -11.10 -9.87
N ALA A 100 -8.28 -11.05 -9.38
CA ALA A 100 -7.97 -11.44 -8.00
C ALA A 100 -8.37 -10.33 -7.01
N TYR A 101 -8.16 -9.07 -7.37
CA TYR A 101 -8.48 -7.94 -6.50
C TYR A 101 -9.99 -7.75 -6.30
N GLU A 102 -10.84 -8.25 -7.22
CA GLU A 102 -12.30 -8.25 -7.03
C GLU A 102 -12.74 -9.03 -5.78
N HIS A 103 -12.06 -10.13 -5.43
CA HIS A 103 -12.33 -10.84 -4.18
C HIS A 103 -12.03 -9.96 -2.95
N THR A 104 -10.96 -9.16 -3.01
CA THR A 104 -10.64 -8.18 -1.96
C THR A 104 -11.72 -7.11 -1.84
N LEU A 105 -12.25 -6.62 -2.98
CA LEU A 105 -13.37 -5.67 -3.00
C LEU A 105 -14.65 -6.28 -2.41
N ASP A 106 -14.94 -7.53 -2.72
CA ASP A 106 -16.09 -8.23 -2.16
C ASP A 106 -15.95 -8.44 -0.64
N LEU A 107 -14.76 -8.77 -0.16
CA LEU A 107 -14.49 -8.80 1.28
C LEU A 107 -14.74 -7.42 1.92
N ALA A 108 -14.26 -6.35 1.29
CA ALA A 108 -14.47 -4.97 1.78
C ALA A 108 -15.98 -4.59 1.81
N ARG A 109 -16.74 -4.97 0.79
CA ARG A 109 -18.17 -4.66 0.67
C ARG A 109 -19.04 -5.44 1.66
N TYR A 110 -18.79 -6.74 1.81
CA TYR A 110 -19.72 -7.66 2.46
C TYR A 110 -19.28 -8.15 3.83
N HIS A 111 -17.98 -8.09 4.15
CA HIS A 111 -17.44 -8.63 5.38
C HIS A 111 -16.87 -7.59 6.35
N ASN A 112 -16.82 -6.32 5.94
CA ASN A 112 -16.37 -5.19 6.77
C ASN A 112 -15.05 -5.48 7.52
N PRO A 113 -13.97 -5.89 6.82
CA PRO A 113 -12.68 -6.17 7.42
C PRO A 113 -12.03 -4.89 7.97
N ASP A 114 -11.10 -5.04 8.91
CA ASP A 114 -10.16 -3.98 9.25
C ASP A 114 -8.99 -3.95 8.26
N ILE A 115 -8.58 -5.13 7.79
CA ILE A 115 -7.53 -5.31 6.79
C ILE A 115 -7.77 -6.61 6.00
N VAL A 116 -7.41 -6.59 4.71
CA VAL A 116 -7.33 -7.78 3.86
C VAL A 116 -5.94 -7.87 3.29
N LEU A 117 -5.21 -8.91 3.66
CA LEU A 117 -3.87 -9.22 3.14
C LEU A 117 -4.00 -10.10 1.89
N PHE A 118 -3.10 -9.88 0.93
CA PHE A 118 -3.01 -10.66 -0.30
C PHE A 118 -1.56 -10.79 -0.77
N HIS A 119 -1.31 -11.61 -1.80
CA HIS A 119 0.03 -11.89 -2.29
C HIS A 119 0.44 -11.04 -3.49
N PHE A 120 1.75 -10.92 -3.65
CA PHE A 120 2.41 -10.38 -4.84
C PHE A 120 2.69 -11.47 -5.87
N THR A 121 2.81 -11.06 -7.12
CA THR A 121 3.34 -11.91 -8.19
C THR A 121 4.22 -11.12 -9.15
N HIS A 122 5.15 -11.81 -9.79
CA HIS A 122 6.00 -11.30 -10.88
C HIS A 122 5.63 -11.92 -12.23
N LYS A 123 4.61 -12.78 -12.24
CA LYS A 123 4.21 -13.55 -13.42
C LYS A 123 2.69 -13.54 -13.57
N HIS A 124 2.25 -13.54 -14.82
CA HIS A 124 0.85 -13.82 -15.13
C HIS A 124 0.63 -15.33 -15.01
N GLU A 125 0.00 -15.73 -13.93
CA GLU A 125 -0.34 -17.11 -13.64
C GLU A 125 -1.87 -17.26 -13.56
N ASN A 126 -2.35 -18.47 -13.76
CA ASN A 126 -3.77 -18.77 -13.50
C ASN A 126 -4.04 -18.55 -11.99
N GLN A 127 -5.10 -17.83 -11.71
CA GLN A 127 -5.56 -17.64 -10.34
C GLN A 127 -6.03 -18.96 -9.75
N THR A 128 -5.72 -19.19 -8.49
CA THR A 128 -6.34 -20.28 -7.72
C THR A 128 -7.81 -19.93 -7.46
N PRO A 129 -8.72 -20.91 -7.35
CA PRO A 129 -10.09 -20.66 -6.95
C PRO A 129 -10.12 -19.91 -5.60
N PHE A 130 -10.93 -18.85 -5.52
CA PHE A 130 -11.09 -18.11 -4.28
C PHE A 130 -11.69 -18.99 -3.19
N VAL A 131 -11.09 -18.98 -2.03
CA VAL A 131 -11.59 -19.60 -0.80
C VAL A 131 -11.77 -18.49 0.23
N LEU A 132 -12.99 -18.34 0.75
CA LEU A 132 -13.26 -17.34 1.77
C LEU A 132 -12.44 -17.64 3.04
N PRO A 133 -11.47 -16.79 3.41
CA PRO A 133 -10.65 -17.03 4.59
C PRO A 133 -11.45 -16.80 5.88
N THR A 134 -11.06 -17.48 6.95
CA THR A 134 -11.59 -17.21 8.29
C THR A 134 -10.95 -15.95 8.85
N PRO A 135 -11.74 -14.98 9.35
CA PRO A 135 -11.17 -13.80 9.96
C PRO A 135 -10.50 -14.13 11.30
N MET A 136 -9.43 -13.41 11.61
CA MET A 136 -8.69 -13.47 12.88
C MET A 136 -8.29 -12.07 13.32
N SER A 137 -7.80 -11.92 14.57
CA SER A 137 -7.20 -10.66 15.00
C SER A 137 -5.79 -10.48 14.42
N GLY A 138 -5.31 -9.24 14.32
CA GLY A 138 -3.95 -8.96 13.87
C GLY A 138 -2.90 -9.59 14.78
N SER A 139 -3.12 -9.60 16.11
CA SER A 139 -2.22 -10.23 17.05
C SER A 139 -2.17 -11.75 16.87
N GLU A 140 -3.31 -12.40 16.60
CA GLU A 140 -3.36 -13.83 16.29
C GLU A 140 -2.62 -14.12 14.97
N TYR A 141 -2.83 -13.31 13.93
CA TYR A 141 -2.12 -13.45 12.66
C TYR A 141 -0.60 -13.40 12.86
N MET A 142 -0.09 -12.39 13.56
CA MET A 142 1.34 -12.20 13.77
C MET A 142 2.01 -13.28 14.63
N ARG A 143 1.25 -13.97 15.50
CA ARG A 143 1.78 -15.10 16.28
C ARG A 143 2.01 -16.36 15.44
N HIS A 144 1.28 -16.51 14.35
CA HIS A 144 1.25 -17.74 13.59
C HIS A 144 1.81 -17.62 12.16
N ASN A 145 2.09 -16.39 11.69
CA ASN A 145 2.52 -16.14 10.32
C ASN A 145 3.75 -15.25 10.27
N ASN A 146 4.58 -15.46 9.27
CA ASN A 146 5.64 -14.53 8.92
C ASN A 146 5.01 -13.34 8.16
N LEU A 147 5.26 -12.14 8.64
CA LEU A 147 4.75 -10.93 8.03
C LEU A 147 5.60 -10.51 6.84
N CYS A 148 4.96 -10.34 5.68
CA CYS A 148 5.53 -9.57 4.57
C CYS A 148 5.14 -8.10 4.79
N ALA A 149 6.08 -7.29 5.25
CA ALA A 149 5.81 -5.92 5.67
C ALA A 149 5.79 -4.94 4.50
N SER A 150 5.10 -5.24 3.40
CA SER A 150 4.94 -4.29 2.30
C SER A 150 3.64 -3.51 2.42
N ALA A 151 3.71 -2.18 2.35
CA ALA A 151 2.54 -1.31 2.42
C ALA A 151 1.54 -1.54 1.26
N CYS A 152 2.00 -2.10 0.13
CA CYS A 152 1.18 -2.39 -1.04
C CYS A 152 0.46 -3.75 -0.99
N GLY A 153 0.80 -4.62 -0.02
CA GLY A 153 0.29 -6.00 0.09
C GLY A 153 -1.07 -6.14 0.75
N TYR A 154 -1.80 -5.06 0.96
CA TYR A 154 -3.08 -5.10 1.64
C TYR A 154 -3.94 -3.87 1.38
N ILE A 155 -5.26 -4.04 1.54
CA ILE A 155 -6.22 -2.95 1.71
C ILE A 155 -6.61 -2.88 3.19
N PHE A 156 -6.71 -1.68 3.75
CA PHE A 156 -7.05 -1.51 5.16
C PHE A 156 -8.09 -0.42 5.38
N LYS A 157 -8.88 -0.56 6.41
CA LYS A 157 -9.92 0.38 6.80
C LYS A 157 -9.29 1.67 7.36
N ARG A 158 -9.66 2.82 6.81
CA ARG A 158 -9.10 4.12 7.20
C ARG A 158 -9.22 4.42 8.70
N SER A 159 -10.27 3.92 9.35
CA SER A 159 -10.47 4.13 10.80
C SER A 159 -9.42 3.43 11.67
N VAL A 160 -8.78 2.36 11.18
CA VAL A 160 -7.71 1.63 11.90
C VAL A 160 -6.40 2.42 11.93
N LEU A 161 -6.21 3.32 10.95
CA LEU A 161 -5.00 4.12 10.84
C LEU A 161 -4.74 4.99 12.09
N GLY A 162 -5.77 5.69 12.58
CA GLY A 162 -5.61 6.64 13.68
C GLY A 162 -4.51 7.66 13.41
N ASP A 163 -3.57 7.74 14.33
CA ASP A 163 -2.38 8.62 14.30
C ASP A 163 -1.16 8.00 13.59
N LEU A 164 -1.24 6.71 13.19
CA LEU A 164 -0.13 6.00 12.56
C LEU A 164 0.26 6.65 11.23
N ARG A 165 1.54 6.94 11.06
CA ARG A 165 2.13 7.52 9.84
C ARG A 165 3.46 6.84 9.57
N PHE A 166 3.88 6.87 8.30
CA PHE A 166 5.23 6.44 7.92
C PHE A 166 6.27 7.39 8.49
N THR A 167 7.35 6.86 9.06
CA THR A 167 8.46 7.65 9.57
C THR A 167 9.27 8.21 8.39
N PRO A 168 9.42 9.54 8.27
CA PRO A 168 10.19 10.13 7.18
C PRO A 168 11.67 9.81 7.25
N GLY A 169 12.31 9.64 6.07
CA GLY A 169 13.76 9.57 5.94
C GLY A 169 14.39 8.22 6.27
N ILE A 170 13.61 7.19 6.58
CA ILE A 170 14.11 5.82 6.77
C ILE A 170 13.83 4.96 5.53
N LEU A 171 14.70 4.00 5.27
CA LEU A 171 14.47 2.91 4.33
C LEU A 171 13.69 1.79 5.03
N HIS A 172 12.87 1.06 4.29
CA HIS A 172 12.01 0.00 4.84
C HIS A 172 10.99 0.53 5.85
N GLU A 173 10.41 1.69 5.58
CA GLU A 173 9.38 2.35 6.38
C GLU A 173 8.14 1.49 6.60
N ASP A 174 7.90 0.55 5.68
CA ASP A 174 6.82 -0.42 5.74
C ASP A 174 7.06 -1.52 6.79
N GLU A 175 8.32 -1.87 7.09
CA GLU A 175 8.67 -2.78 8.18
C GLU A 175 8.35 -2.18 9.57
N GLU A 176 8.32 -0.87 9.69
CA GLU A 176 7.87 -0.18 10.90
C GLU A 176 6.35 0.01 10.92
N PHE A 177 5.77 0.42 9.79
CA PHE A 177 4.36 0.80 9.68
C PHE A 177 3.42 -0.41 9.75
N THR A 178 3.69 -1.45 8.95
CA THR A 178 2.77 -2.56 8.74
C THR A 178 2.48 -3.38 10.00
N PRO A 179 3.46 -3.76 10.84
CA PRO A 179 3.19 -4.47 12.09
C PRO A 179 2.26 -3.69 13.03
N GLN A 180 2.49 -2.38 13.14
CA GLN A 180 1.69 -1.51 13.99
C GLN A 180 0.25 -1.38 13.48
N LEU A 181 0.06 -1.33 12.16
CA LEU A 181 -1.27 -1.31 11.56
C LEU A 181 -2.01 -2.63 11.81
N ILE A 182 -1.34 -3.76 11.60
CA ILE A 182 -1.93 -5.10 11.80
C ILE A 182 -2.36 -5.31 13.24
N LEU A 183 -1.54 -4.92 14.23
CA LEU A 183 -1.88 -5.06 15.64
C LEU A 183 -3.13 -4.25 16.06
N ARG A 184 -3.53 -3.25 15.28
CA ARG A 184 -4.77 -2.48 15.50
C ARG A 184 -6.02 -3.16 14.94
N CYS A 185 -5.86 -4.28 14.22
CA CYS A 185 -6.93 -4.95 13.50
C CYS A 185 -7.56 -6.08 14.33
N GLU A 186 -8.87 -6.00 14.56
CA GLU A 186 -9.65 -7.06 15.20
C GLU A 186 -10.20 -8.06 14.18
N ARG A 187 -10.34 -7.62 12.91
CA ARG A 187 -10.93 -8.40 11.84
C ARG A 187 -10.04 -8.39 10.58
N LEU A 188 -9.05 -9.27 10.59
CA LEU A 188 -8.10 -9.48 9.50
C LEU A 188 -8.52 -10.68 8.65
N PHE A 189 -8.50 -10.53 7.33
CA PHE A 189 -8.57 -11.61 6.38
C PHE A 189 -7.23 -11.75 5.66
N SER A 190 -6.72 -12.97 5.52
CA SER A 190 -5.54 -13.26 4.72
C SER A 190 -5.93 -14.19 3.59
N THR A 191 -5.79 -13.72 2.34
CA THR A 191 -6.12 -14.48 1.14
C THR A 191 -4.86 -15.01 0.46
N GLU A 192 -4.99 -16.11 -0.30
CA GLU A 192 -3.94 -16.63 -1.18
C GLU A 192 -3.94 -15.94 -2.55
N ASP A 193 -4.84 -14.97 -2.76
CA ASP A 193 -4.98 -14.27 -4.03
C ASP A 193 -3.75 -13.44 -4.37
N LYS A 194 -3.27 -13.57 -5.58
CA LYS A 194 -2.19 -12.74 -6.12
C LYS A 194 -2.79 -11.49 -6.75
N CYS A 195 -3.01 -10.48 -5.92
CA CYS A 195 -3.69 -9.23 -6.30
C CYS A 195 -2.77 -8.15 -6.85
N TYR A 196 -1.49 -8.23 -6.56
CA TYR A 196 -0.53 -7.18 -6.86
C TYR A 196 0.57 -7.71 -7.78
N PHE A 197 0.76 -7.07 -8.93
CA PHE A 197 1.85 -7.38 -9.84
C PHE A 197 3.02 -6.47 -9.56
N TYR A 198 4.08 -7.04 -8.98
CA TYR A 198 5.32 -6.35 -8.67
C TYR A 198 6.30 -6.49 -9.84
N ARG A 199 6.68 -5.36 -10.46
CA ARG A 199 7.67 -5.34 -11.53
C ARG A 199 9.08 -5.38 -10.99
N GLN A 200 9.89 -6.30 -11.55
CA GLN A 200 11.31 -6.33 -11.27
C GLN A 200 12.03 -5.37 -12.22
N ARG A 201 12.60 -4.29 -11.68
CA ARG A 201 13.43 -3.34 -12.44
C ARG A 201 14.88 -3.42 -11.99
N LYS A 202 15.83 -3.20 -12.94
CA LYS A 202 17.26 -3.16 -12.64
C LYS A 202 17.64 -1.98 -11.74
N ASP A 203 16.87 -0.89 -11.82
CA ASP A 203 17.11 0.36 -11.08
C ASP A 203 16.26 0.45 -9.78
N SER A 204 15.73 -0.68 -9.31
CA SER A 204 15.00 -0.72 -8.04
C SER A 204 15.92 -0.34 -6.87
N ILE A 205 15.41 0.44 -5.93
CA ILE A 205 16.11 0.85 -4.68
C ILE A 205 16.67 -0.38 -3.94
N MET A 206 16.01 -1.53 -4.05
CA MET A 206 16.42 -2.79 -3.44
C MET A 206 17.70 -3.38 -4.01
N HIS A 207 18.16 -2.98 -5.20
CA HIS A 207 19.34 -3.54 -5.90
C HIS A 207 20.58 -2.64 -5.86
N SER A 208 20.59 -1.61 -5.03
CA SER A 208 21.76 -0.74 -4.90
C SER A 208 22.86 -1.42 -4.06
N ASP A 209 23.95 -1.87 -4.71
CA ASP A 209 25.13 -2.48 -4.06
C ASP A 209 26.11 -1.44 -3.45
N ASN A 210 25.69 -0.18 -3.30
CA ASN A 210 26.55 0.85 -2.71
C ASN A 210 26.71 0.63 -1.20
N ASN A 211 27.96 0.56 -0.72
CA ASN A 211 28.27 0.37 0.70
C ASN A 211 27.60 1.39 1.63
N ASN A 212 27.44 2.64 1.19
CA ASN A 212 26.74 3.68 1.96
C ASN A 212 25.26 3.37 2.09
N HIS A 213 24.63 2.83 1.05
CA HIS A 213 23.24 2.43 1.07
C HIS A 213 23.02 1.21 1.99
N LEU A 214 23.97 0.27 1.99
CA LEU A 214 23.92 -0.88 2.90
C LEU A 214 24.04 -0.44 4.37
N LEU A 215 24.96 0.48 4.68
CA LEU A 215 25.10 1.03 6.02
C LEU A 215 23.84 1.79 6.46
N GLN A 216 23.25 2.56 5.57
CA GLN A 216 21.97 3.23 5.86
C GLN A 216 20.87 2.21 6.18
N ARG A 217 20.69 1.18 5.34
CA ARG A 217 19.71 0.11 5.60
C ARG A 217 19.89 -0.54 6.96
N LEU A 218 21.13 -0.86 7.35
CA LEU A 218 21.41 -1.45 8.66
C LEU A 218 21.05 -0.52 9.80
N ASN A 219 21.41 0.77 9.72
CA ASN A 219 21.10 1.75 10.73
C ASN A 219 19.57 1.99 10.84
N ASP A 220 18.88 2.06 9.71
CA ASP A 220 17.43 2.25 9.68
C ASP A 220 16.71 1.03 10.24
N THR A 221 17.15 -0.19 9.90
CA THR A 221 16.61 -1.44 10.47
C THR A 221 16.82 -1.48 11.99
N GLU A 222 18.00 -1.10 12.48
CA GLU A 222 18.25 -1.00 13.92
C GLU A 222 17.28 0.00 14.58
N SER A 223 17.09 1.16 13.96
CA SER A 223 16.16 2.20 14.46
C SER A 223 14.71 1.69 14.48
N ILE A 224 14.27 0.98 13.46
CA ILE A 224 12.94 0.36 13.39
C ILE A 224 12.75 -0.63 14.54
N ILE A 225 13.74 -1.51 14.78
CA ILE A 225 13.70 -2.47 15.88
C ILE A 225 13.55 -1.75 17.24
N TYR A 226 14.32 -0.68 17.48
CA TYR A 226 14.21 0.10 18.71
C TYR A 226 12.84 0.79 18.84
N HIS A 227 12.30 1.35 17.76
CA HIS A 227 10.98 1.98 17.78
C HIS A 227 9.87 0.97 18.08
N LEU A 228 9.90 -0.19 17.43
CA LEU A 228 8.91 -1.25 17.68
C LEU A 228 9.05 -1.82 19.09
N PHE A 229 10.29 -2.00 19.58
CA PHE A 229 10.54 -2.49 20.93
C PHE A 229 10.04 -1.50 22.01
N ALA A 230 10.25 -0.21 21.80
CA ALA A 230 9.74 0.82 22.71
C ALA A 230 8.19 0.83 22.76
N LYS A 231 7.53 0.51 21.65
CA LYS A 231 6.06 0.41 21.60
C LYS A 231 5.50 -0.82 22.29
N LYS A 232 6.28 -1.89 22.45
CA LYS A 232 5.87 -3.11 23.16
C LYS A 232 5.32 -2.81 24.56
N GLU A 233 5.90 -1.81 25.24
CA GLU A 233 5.47 -1.43 26.59
C GLU A 233 4.09 -0.75 26.61
N THR A 234 3.59 -0.32 25.45
CA THR A 234 2.28 0.34 25.29
C THR A 234 1.18 -0.60 24.79
N LEU A 235 1.55 -1.83 24.43
CA LEU A 235 0.60 -2.84 23.96
C LEU A 235 -0.12 -3.50 25.14
N PRO A 236 -1.38 -3.96 24.95
CA PRO A 236 -2.07 -4.77 25.95
C PRO A 236 -1.29 -6.05 26.28
N ILE A 237 -1.42 -6.53 27.51
CA ILE A 237 -0.78 -7.78 27.93
C ILE A 237 -1.39 -8.92 27.12
N GLY A 238 -0.55 -9.57 26.30
CA GLY A 238 -0.97 -10.68 25.43
C GLY A 238 -0.87 -10.42 23.93
N ASP A 239 -0.55 -9.19 23.53
CA ASP A 239 -0.29 -8.78 22.11
C ASP A 239 1.23 -8.67 21.78
#